data_08c378d41e662ad959263a1fc1ad12eb
#
_entry.id   08c378d41e662ad959263a1fc1ad12eb
#
_cell.length_a   1.000
_cell.length_b   1.000
_cell.length_c   1.000
_cell.angle_alpha   90.00
_cell.angle_beta   90.00
_cell.angle_gamma   90.00
#
_symmetry.space_group_name_H-M   'P 1'
#
loop_
_entity.id
_entity.type
_entity.pdbx_description
1 polymer ?
#
loop_
_entity_poly.entity_id
_entity_poly.type
_entity_poly.pdbx_seq_one_letter_code
_entity_poly.pdbx_strand_id
1 'polypeptide(L)'
;MNQHSTSDKIPKTKRGRKTREKLLHAAEAEFGERGFPEASIASITQRAGVALGTFYVYFESKEEIFRALVSHMGELTRQWIGERVAESPDRLTAERRGVEAFIEFVRSNRNLYRVVSMAQFVAEDAFREYYSVFASAYEENLRRAAEAGEIREGDCEVWSWALIGMTVFLGMRFADWDEERSVEEIAAATSELVSKGMAKNA
;
A
#
# COMPACT_ATOMS: atom_id res chain seq x y z
N MET A 1 0.21 -26.81 -11.98
CA MET A 1 1.28 -25.80 -11.91
C MET A 1 1.25 -25.01 -13.22
N ASN A 2 0.45 -23.96 -13.31
CA ASN A 2 0.48 -23.02 -14.41
C ASN A 2 0.95 -21.68 -13.83
N GLN A 3 2.20 -21.33 -14.11
CA GLN A 3 2.70 -19.98 -13.91
C GLN A 3 1.95 -19.08 -14.89
N HIS A 4 0.93 -18.38 -14.41
CA HIS A 4 0.39 -17.22 -15.10
C HIS A 4 1.42 -16.09 -14.94
N SER A 5 2.40 -16.08 -15.83
CA SER A 5 3.19 -14.89 -16.09
C SER A 5 2.21 -13.82 -16.54
N THR A 6 1.90 -12.89 -15.66
CA THR A 6 1.24 -11.63 -16.00
C THR A 6 2.18 -10.89 -16.95
N SER A 7 2.02 -11.11 -18.25
CA SER A 7 2.63 -10.29 -19.28
C SER A 7 2.00 -8.90 -19.15
N ASP A 8 2.58 -8.08 -18.27
CA ASP A 8 2.23 -6.68 -18.13
C ASP A 8 2.44 -6.04 -19.51
N LYS A 9 1.33 -5.77 -20.22
CA LYS A 9 1.35 -5.09 -21.52
C LYS A 9 1.74 -3.62 -21.30
N ILE A 10 2.98 -3.41 -20.83
CA ILE A 10 3.51 -2.05 -20.59
C ILE A 10 3.65 -1.34 -21.93
N PRO A 11 2.91 -0.25 -22.15
CA PRO A 11 2.95 0.45 -23.43
C PRO A 11 4.31 1.07 -23.69
N LYS A 12 4.89 0.84 -24.87
CA LYS A 12 6.18 1.40 -25.28
C LYS A 12 6.10 2.90 -25.60
N THR A 13 4.92 3.40 -25.97
CA THR A 13 4.74 4.81 -26.40
C THR A 13 4.23 5.70 -25.27
N LYS A 14 4.60 7.00 -25.26
CA LYS A 14 4.11 7.99 -24.31
C LYS A 14 2.56 8.09 -24.30
N ARG A 15 1.94 8.03 -25.47
CA ARG A 15 0.47 8.04 -25.63
C ARG A 15 -0.16 6.79 -24.99
N GLY A 16 0.43 5.63 -25.20
CA GLY A 16 -0.05 4.37 -24.62
C GLY A 16 0.05 4.38 -23.09
N ARG A 17 1.17 4.83 -22.52
CA ARG A 17 1.33 4.97 -21.07
C ARG A 17 0.26 5.89 -20.48
N LYS A 18 0.03 7.07 -21.08
CA LYS A 18 -1.01 8.00 -20.62
C LYS A 18 -2.42 7.39 -20.69
N THR A 19 -2.71 6.54 -21.68
CA THR A 19 -4.01 5.86 -21.77
C THR A 19 -4.15 4.77 -20.69
N ARG A 20 -3.09 3.99 -20.44
CA ARG A 20 -3.07 3.00 -19.36
C ARG A 20 -3.25 3.66 -17.97
N GLU A 21 -2.58 4.78 -17.72
CA GLU A 21 -2.75 5.58 -16.50
C GLU A 21 -4.19 6.06 -16.32
N LYS A 22 -4.84 6.58 -17.38
CA LYS A 22 -6.25 6.97 -17.33
C LYS A 22 -7.18 5.82 -16.96
N LEU A 23 -6.91 4.61 -17.50
CA LEU A 23 -7.69 3.42 -17.14
C LEU A 23 -7.47 3.01 -15.69
N LEU A 24 -6.22 3.05 -15.19
CA LEU A 24 -5.92 2.77 -13.79
C LEU A 24 -6.61 3.77 -12.84
N HIS A 25 -6.53 5.06 -13.09
CA HIS A 25 -7.22 6.07 -12.27
C HIS A 25 -8.75 5.92 -12.30
N ALA A 26 -9.31 5.61 -13.47
CA ALA A 26 -10.74 5.35 -13.57
C ALA A 26 -11.15 4.08 -12.80
N ALA A 27 -10.36 3.01 -12.89
CA ALA A 27 -10.59 1.77 -12.17
C ALA A 27 -10.43 1.95 -10.65
N GLU A 28 -9.44 2.71 -10.21
CA GLU A 28 -9.27 3.09 -8.80
C GLU A 28 -10.55 3.74 -8.25
N ALA A 29 -11.07 4.74 -8.95
CA ALA A 29 -12.28 5.43 -8.53
C ALA A 29 -13.51 4.49 -8.54
N GLU A 30 -13.71 3.70 -9.61
CA GLU A 30 -14.83 2.76 -9.70
C GLU A 30 -14.79 1.69 -8.60
N PHE A 31 -13.62 1.08 -8.36
CA PHE A 31 -13.50 0.08 -7.31
C PHE A 31 -13.57 0.68 -5.90
N GLY A 32 -12.94 1.83 -5.66
CA GLY A 32 -12.95 2.47 -4.35
C GLY A 32 -14.31 3.02 -3.93
N GLU A 33 -15.10 3.53 -4.89
CA GLU A 33 -16.43 4.12 -4.64
C GLU A 33 -17.54 3.06 -4.58
N ARG A 34 -17.50 2.03 -5.45
CA ARG A 34 -18.60 1.06 -5.66
C ARG A 34 -18.28 -0.36 -5.21
N GLY A 35 -17.00 -0.65 -4.98
CA GLY A 35 -16.54 -2.01 -4.76
C GLY A 35 -16.34 -2.80 -6.06
N PHE A 36 -15.58 -3.89 -5.95
CA PHE A 36 -15.26 -4.74 -7.10
C PHE A 36 -16.49 -5.35 -7.79
N PRO A 37 -17.54 -5.88 -7.09
CA PRO A 37 -18.68 -6.50 -7.74
C PRO A 37 -19.44 -5.54 -8.67
N GLU A 38 -19.69 -4.32 -8.22
CA GLU A 38 -20.52 -3.32 -8.92
C GLU A 38 -19.78 -2.55 -10.02
N ALA A 39 -18.45 -2.51 -9.95
CA ALA A 39 -17.64 -1.89 -10.98
C ALA A 39 -17.62 -2.78 -12.25
N SER A 40 -17.66 -2.15 -13.43
CA SER A 40 -17.62 -2.82 -14.72
C SER A 40 -16.56 -2.24 -15.65
N ILE A 41 -16.09 -3.03 -16.62
CA ILE A 41 -15.20 -2.53 -17.68
C ILE A 41 -15.85 -1.36 -18.44
N ALA A 42 -17.16 -1.40 -18.63
CA ALA A 42 -17.91 -0.34 -19.29
C ALA A 42 -17.88 0.96 -18.46
N SER A 43 -18.11 0.90 -17.13
CA SER A 43 -18.04 2.08 -16.26
C SER A 43 -16.63 2.64 -16.16
N ILE A 44 -15.61 1.77 -16.08
CA ILE A 44 -14.19 2.17 -16.07
C ILE A 44 -13.82 2.90 -17.36
N THR A 45 -14.17 2.36 -18.53
CA THR A 45 -13.85 2.98 -19.82
C THR A 45 -14.60 4.29 -20.04
N GLN A 46 -15.85 4.36 -19.61
CA GLN A 46 -16.66 5.59 -19.63
C GLN A 46 -16.00 6.68 -18.78
N ARG A 47 -15.60 6.37 -17.53
CA ARG A 47 -14.92 7.31 -16.63
C ARG A 47 -13.55 7.73 -17.18
N ALA A 48 -12.81 6.82 -17.81
CA ALA A 48 -11.52 7.09 -18.45
C ALA A 48 -11.63 7.93 -19.73
N GLY A 49 -12.83 8.07 -20.30
CA GLY A 49 -13.05 8.75 -21.58
C GLY A 49 -12.42 8.02 -22.77
N VAL A 50 -12.46 6.68 -22.78
CA VAL A 50 -11.92 5.85 -23.85
C VAL A 50 -12.97 4.85 -24.38
N ALA A 51 -12.78 4.36 -25.61
CA ALA A 51 -13.65 3.33 -26.16
C ALA A 51 -13.47 2.00 -25.42
N LEU A 52 -14.53 1.20 -25.31
CA LEU A 52 -14.50 -0.13 -24.65
C LEU A 52 -13.38 -1.03 -25.18
N GLY A 53 -13.18 -1.07 -26.50
CA GLY A 53 -12.09 -1.85 -27.13
C GLY A 53 -10.70 -1.40 -26.72
N THR A 54 -10.53 -0.13 -26.29
CA THR A 54 -9.25 0.38 -25.81
C THR A 54 -8.82 -0.30 -24.51
N PHE A 55 -9.75 -0.70 -23.66
CA PHE A 55 -9.46 -1.44 -22.42
C PHE A 55 -8.67 -2.72 -22.73
N TYR A 56 -9.15 -3.50 -23.68
CA TYR A 56 -8.57 -4.79 -24.03
C TYR A 56 -7.19 -4.72 -24.71
N VAL A 57 -6.76 -3.52 -25.09
CA VAL A 57 -5.35 -3.30 -25.52
C VAL A 57 -4.39 -3.39 -24.34
N TYR A 58 -4.84 -3.03 -23.12
CA TYR A 58 -4.01 -2.92 -21.93
C TYR A 58 -4.27 -3.99 -20.87
N PHE A 59 -5.53 -4.46 -20.74
CA PHE A 59 -5.96 -5.42 -19.74
C PHE A 59 -6.91 -6.42 -20.35
N GLU A 60 -6.78 -7.67 -19.99
CA GLU A 60 -7.62 -8.77 -20.49
C GLU A 60 -8.95 -8.89 -19.73
N SER A 61 -8.95 -8.48 -18.45
CA SER A 61 -10.12 -8.61 -17.58
C SER A 61 -10.18 -7.53 -16.51
N LYS A 62 -11.31 -7.48 -15.81
CA LYS A 62 -11.50 -6.62 -14.63
C LYS A 62 -10.57 -7.00 -13.47
N GLU A 63 -10.30 -8.29 -13.34
CA GLU A 63 -9.38 -8.85 -12.35
C GLU A 63 -7.94 -8.44 -12.63
N GLU A 64 -7.53 -8.37 -13.89
CA GLU A 64 -6.17 -7.97 -14.27
C GLU A 64 -5.90 -6.50 -13.93
N ILE A 65 -6.80 -5.58 -14.29
CA ILE A 65 -6.63 -4.17 -13.92
C ILE A 65 -6.70 -3.97 -12.40
N PHE A 66 -7.49 -4.78 -11.69
CA PHE A 66 -7.54 -4.76 -10.23
C PHE A 66 -6.19 -5.18 -9.61
N ARG A 67 -5.59 -6.29 -10.09
CA ARG A 67 -4.24 -6.70 -9.67
C ARG A 67 -3.18 -5.64 -9.95
N ALA A 68 -3.25 -5.03 -11.13
CA ALA A 68 -2.34 -3.94 -11.49
C ALA A 68 -2.46 -2.73 -10.55
N LEU A 69 -3.67 -2.43 -10.05
CA LEU A 69 -3.87 -1.39 -9.03
C LEU A 69 -3.27 -1.78 -7.67
N VAL A 70 -3.42 -3.03 -7.24
CA VAL A 70 -2.82 -3.51 -5.97
C VAL A 70 -1.30 -3.39 -6.03
N SER A 71 -0.68 -3.82 -7.13
CA SER A 71 0.77 -3.69 -7.35
C SER A 71 1.21 -2.22 -7.34
N HIS A 72 0.51 -1.36 -8.09
CA HIS A 72 0.78 0.07 -8.15
C HIS A 72 0.68 0.76 -6.80
N MET A 73 -0.35 0.41 -6.01
CA MET A 73 -0.49 0.89 -4.64
C MET A 73 0.72 0.51 -3.78
N GLY A 74 1.21 -0.73 -3.92
CA GLY A 74 2.39 -1.19 -3.20
C GLY A 74 3.63 -0.35 -3.52
N GLU A 75 3.86 -0.01 -4.79
CA GLU A 75 4.95 0.85 -5.22
C GLU A 75 4.83 2.25 -4.65
N LEU A 76 3.65 2.87 -4.79
CA LEU A 76 3.39 4.23 -4.29
C LEU A 76 3.55 4.32 -2.76
N THR A 77 3.00 3.37 -2.02
CA THR A 77 3.08 3.36 -0.55
C THR A 77 4.53 3.24 -0.09
N ARG A 78 5.30 2.30 -0.68
CA ARG A 78 6.73 2.11 -0.33
C ARG A 78 7.56 3.34 -0.65
N GLN A 79 7.34 3.95 -1.81
CA GLN A 79 8.03 5.18 -2.19
C GLN A 79 7.70 6.32 -1.22
N TRP A 80 6.41 6.57 -0.97
CA TRP A 80 5.93 7.63 -0.09
C TRP A 80 6.48 7.52 1.33
N ILE A 81 6.43 6.34 1.92
CA ILE A 81 6.96 6.08 3.26
C ILE A 81 8.49 6.16 3.23
N GLY A 82 9.14 5.53 2.26
CA GLY A 82 10.58 5.50 2.13
C GLY A 82 11.20 6.88 2.09
N GLU A 83 10.65 7.81 1.31
CA GLU A 83 11.10 9.20 1.22
C GLU A 83 11.02 9.92 2.58
N ARG A 84 9.99 9.63 3.40
CA ARG A 84 9.75 10.29 4.69
C ARG A 84 10.58 9.74 5.84
N VAL A 85 10.96 8.47 5.76
CA VAL A 85 11.77 7.83 6.80
C VAL A 85 13.28 7.88 6.52
N ALA A 86 13.70 8.19 5.29
CA ALA A 86 15.07 8.11 4.83
C ALA A 86 16.08 8.89 5.69
N GLU A 87 15.68 10.07 6.17
CA GLU A 87 16.51 10.97 6.99
C GLU A 87 16.22 10.86 8.49
N SER A 88 15.71 9.72 8.95
CA SER A 88 15.47 9.50 10.37
C SER A 88 16.79 9.19 11.09
N PRO A 89 17.07 9.83 12.24
CA PRO A 89 18.34 9.67 12.94
C PRO A 89 18.50 8.29 13.60
N ASP A 90 17.40 7.59 13.86
CA ASP A 90 17.34 6.28 14.52
C ASP A 90 16.08 5.51 14.12
N ARG A 91 16.03 4.22 14.46
CA ARG A 91 14.91 3.34 14.09
C ARG A 91 13.58 3.75 14.72
N LEU A 92 13.57 4.17 15.98
CA LEU A 92 12.32 4.53 16.66
C LEU A 92 11.71 5.82 16.08
N THR A 93 12.54 6.77 15.68
CA THR A 93 12.11 7.95 14.92
C THR A 93 11.58 7.56 13.55
N ALA A 94 12.22 6.61 12.86
CA ALA A 94 11.73 6.09 11.58
C ALA A 94 10.36 5.40 11.72
N GLU A 95 10.13 4.65 12.81
CA GLU A 95 8.83 4.04 13.10
C GLU A 95 7.73 5.10 13.22
N ARG A 96 7.96 6.13 14.02
CA ARG A 96 7.01 7.23 14.19
C ARG A 96 6.68 7.91 12.86
N ARG A 97 7.70 8.30 12.10
CA ARG A 97 7.53 8.92 10.78
C ARG A 97 6.83 7.99 9.78
N GLY A 98 7.07 6.68 9.87
CA GLY A 98 6.41 5.68 9.05
C GLY A 98 4.90 5.61 9.31
N VAL A 99 4.46 5.69 10.58
CA VAL A 99 3.04 5.77 10.95
C VAL A 99 2.43 7.07 10.44
N GLU A 100 3.09 8.22 10.66
CA GLU A 100 2.65 9.52 10.15
C GLU A 100 2.44 9.47 8.63
N ALA A 101 3.47 9.02 7.91
CA ALA A 101 3.46 8.92 6.46
C ALA A 101 2.35 7.99 5.94
N PHE A 102 2.12 6.85 6.59
CA PHE A 102 1.08 5.92 6.16
C PHE A 102 -0.33 6.49 6.35
N ILE A 103 -0.61 7.14 7.50
CA ILE A 103 -1.91 7.75 7.76
C ILE A 103 -2.19 8.89 6.77
N GLU A 104 -1.21 9.76 6.52
CA GLU A 104 -1.30 10.82 5.50
C GLU A 104 -1.57 10.23 4.12
N PHE A 105 -0.86 9.15 3.77
CA PHE A 105 -1.04 8.46 2.51
C PHE A 105 -2.46 7.93 2.34
N VAL A 106 -3.01 7.26 3.36
CA VAL A 106 -4.37 6.71 3.33
C VAL A 106 -5.39 7.85 3.20
N ARG A 107 -5.24 8.96 3.95
CA ARG A 107 -6.11 10.14 3.84
C ARG A 107 -6.14 10.72 2.43
N SER A 108 -4.98 10.74 1.77
CA SER A 108 -4.83 11.26 0.41
C SER A 108 -5.26 10.27 -0.68
N ASN A 109 -5.30 8.96 -0.37
CA ASN A 109 -5.49 7.87 -1.35
C ASN A 109 -6.50 6.83 -0.88
N ARG A 110 -7.65 7.25 -0.33
CA ARG A 110 -8.68 6.35 0.24
C ARG A 110 -9.15 5.27 -0.71
N ASN A 111 -9.36 5.61 -1.98
CA ASN A 111 -9.81 4.63 -2.97
C ASN A 111 -8.77 3.52 -3.18
N LEU A 112 -7.48 3.86 -3.25
CA LEU A 112 -6.41 2.87 -3.34
C LEU A 112 -6.35 1.99 -2.08
N TYR A 113 -6.46 2.60 -0.88
CA TYR A 113 -6.50 1.85 0.38
C TYR A 113 -7.63 0.82 0.39
N ARG A 114 -8.85 1.22 -0.05
CA ARG A 114 -10.01 0.32 -0.15
C ARG A 114 -9.81 -0.79 -1.19
N VAL A 115 -9.14 -0.49 -2.31
CA VAL A 115 -8.77 -1.51 -3.31
C VAL A 115 -7.89 -2.58 -2.69
N VAL A 116 -6.84 -2.21 -1.94
CA VAL A 116 -5.97 -3.19 -1.25
C VAL A 116 -6.75 -4.00 -0.21
N SER A 117 -7.64 -3.35 0.56
CA SER A 117 -8.48 -4.04 1.55
C SER A 117 -9.41 -5.07 0.91
N MET A 118 -9.93 -4.82 -0.30
CA MET A 118 -10.73 -5.78 -1.06
C MET A 118 -9.90 -6.92 -1.67
N ALA A 119 -8.59 -6.69 -1.88
CA ALA A 119 -7.73 -7.64 -2.60
C ALA A 119 -7.66 -9.01 -1.91
N GLN A 120 -7.80 -9.08 -0.59
CA GLN A 120 -7.86 -10.33 0.15
C GLN A 120 -8.92 -11.31 -0.41
N PHE A 121 -10.04 -10.78 -0.90
CA PHE A 121 -11.16 -11.58 -1.38
C PHE A 121 -11.25 -11.67 -2.91
N VAL A 122 -10.62 -10.75 -3.63
CA VAL A 122 -10.71 -10.62 -5.09
C VAL A 122 -9.48 -11.17 -5.79
N ALA A 123 -8.29 -10.97 -5.20
CA ALA A 123 -6.99 -11.31 -5.77
C ALA A 123 -6.00 -11.66 -4.65
N GLU A 124 -6.24 -12.78 -3.96
CA GLU A 124 -5.47 -13.20 -2.78
C GLU A 124 -3.97 -13.27 -3.04
N ASP A 125 -3.56 -13.72 -4.21
CA ASP A 125 -2.17 -13.76 -4.64
C ASP A 125 -1.51 -12.38 -4.67
N ALA A 126 -2.18 -11.37 -5.26
CA ALA A 126 -1.70 -10.00 -5.28
C ALA A 126 -1.71 -9.36 -3.87
N PHE A 127 -2.69 -9.68 -3.04
CA PHE A 127 -2.76 -9.27 -1.64
C PHE A 127 -1.57 -9.82 -0.84
N ARG A 128 -1.28 -11.10 -0.97
CA ARG A 128 -0.14 -11.75 -0.30
C ARG A 128 1.19 -11.15 -0.76
N GLU A 129 1.36 -10.96 -2.07
CA GLU A 129 2.56 -10.34 -2.63
C GLU A 129 2.76 -8.92 -2.10
N TYR A 130 1.69 -8.10 -2.09
CA TYR A 130 1.73 -6.73 -1.55
C TYR A 130 2.32 -6.70 -0.14
N TYR A 131 1.78 -7.50 0.80
CA TYR A 131 2.25 -7.52 2.18
C TYR A 131 3.60 -8.22 2.35
N SER A 132 3.89 -9.29 1.61
CA SER A 132 5.17 -9.99 1.70
C SER A 132 6.35 -9.12 1.28
N VAL A 133 6.20 -8.36 0.19
CA VAL A 133 7.24 -7.41 -0.26
C VAL A 133 7.46 -6.32 0.78
N PHE A 134 6.38 -5.82 1.38
CA PHE A 134 6.46 -4.80 2.42
C PHE A 134 7.14 -5.35 3.69
N ALA A 135 6.71 -6.52 4.16
CA ALA A 135 7.22 -7.17 5.35
C ALA A 135 8.71 -7.53 5.24
N SER A 136 9.15 -8.05 4.09
CA SER A 136 10.56 -8.41 3.88
C SER A 136 11.50 -7.19 3.96
N ALA A 137 11.11 -6.07 3.34
CA ALA A 137 11.89 -4.84 3.43
C ALA A 137 11.90 -4.26 4.86
N TYR A 138 10.79 -4.40 5.58
CA TYR A 138 10.65 -3.94 6.95
C TYR A 138 11.49 -4.78 7.93
N GLU A 139 11.43 -6.10 7.81
CA GLU A 139 12.23 -7.05 8.58
C GLU A 139 13.73 -6.76 8.46
N GLU A 140 14.21 -6.53 7.22
CA GLU A 140 15.62 -6.20 6.98
C GLU A 140 16.02 -4.88 7.65
N ASN A 141 15.14 -3.87 7.68
CA ASN A 141 15.39 -2.62 8.38
C ASN A 141 15.45 -2.81 9.90
N LEU A 142 14.56 -3.64 10.47
CA LEU A 142 14.58 -3.97 11.90
C LEU A 142 15.85 -4.76 12.28
N ARG A 143 16.26 -5.72 11.46
CA ARG A 143 17.48 -6.51 11.69
C ARG A 143 18.71 -5.61 11.73
N ARG A 144 18.87 -4.70 10.76
CA ARG A 144 19.98 -3.74 10.74
C ARG A 144 19.98 -2.83 11.96
N ALA A 145 18.83 -2.36 12.40
CA ALA A 145 18.71 -1.54 13.60
C ALA A 145 19.05 -2.30 14.88
N ALA A 146 18.70 -3.58 14.99
CA ALA A 146 19.10 -4.44 16.10
C ALA A 146 20.61 -4.69 16.12
N GLU A 147 21.22 -4.99 14.96
CA GLU A 147 22.67 -5.15 14.80
C GLU A 147 23.44 -3.88 15.14
N ALA A 148 22.89 -2.70 14.80
CA ALA A 148 23.44 -1.40 15.19
C ALA A 148 23.22 -1.04 16.67
N GLY A 149 22.41 -1.82 17.41
CA GLY A 149 22.08 -1.57 18.81
C GLY A 149 21.11 -0.42 19.04
N GLU A 150 20.39 0.02 18.03
CA GLU A 150 19.36 1.06 18.12
C GLU A 150 18.08 0.54 18.78
N ILE A 151 17.79 -0.75 18.59
CA ILE A 151 16.67 -1.47 19.22
C ILE A 151 17.17 -2.76 19.87
N ARG A 152 16.36 -3.36 20.76
CA ARG A 152 16.71 -4.67 21.34
C ARG A 152 16.65 -5.77 20.28
N GLU A 153 17.37 -6.85 20.52
CA GLU A 153 17.24 -8.08 19.74
C GLU A 153 15.85 -8.69 19.89
N GLY A 154 15.36 -9.33 18.84
CA GLY A 154 14.08 -9.99 18.82
C GLY A 154 13.74 -10.62 17.49
N ASP A 155 12.53 -11.15 17.36
CA ASP A 155 12.03 -11.77 16.15
C ASP A 155 11.58 -10.67 15.16
N CYS A 156 12.49 -10.25 14.28
CA CYS A 156 12.26 -9.17 13.32
C CYS A 156 11.17 -9.52 12.28
N GLU A 157 10.98 -10.82 11.96
CA GLU A 157 9.89 -11.25 11.07
C GLU A 157 8.54 -11.00 11.76
N VAL A 158 8.34 -11.50 12.97
CA VAL A 158 7.10 -11.30 13.73
C VAL A 158 6.85 -9.82 14.00
N TRP A 159 7.90 -9.06 14.34
CA TRP A 159 7.76 -7.63 14.59
C TRP A 159 7.35 -6.85 13.35
N SER A 160 7.90 -7.19 12.18
CA SER A 160 7.53 -6.51 10.93
C SER A 160 6.02 -6.68 10.65
N TRP A 161 5.50 -7.89 10.79
CA TRP A 161 4.07 -8.17 10.60
C TRP A 161 3.19 -7.50 11.67
N ALA A 162 3.62 -7.48 12.93
CA ALA A 162 2.90 -6.81 14.02
C ALA A 162 2.81 -5.29 13.78
N LEU A 163 3.92 -4.64 13.42
CA LEU A 163 3.97 -3.21 13.15
C LEU A 163 3.17 -2.82 11.90
N ILE A 164 3.23 -3.63 10.83
CA ILE A 164 2.40 -3.46 9.64
C ILE A 164 0.93 -3.59 10.01
N GLY A 165 0.53 -4.65 10.71
CA GLY A 165 -0.86 -4.86 11.12
C GLY A 165 -1.39 -3.70 11.96
N MET A 166 -0.63 -3.27 12.97
CA MET A 166 -0.99 -2.10 13.78
C MET A 166 -1.19 -0.86 12.92
N THR A 167 -0.25 -0.54 12.03
CA THR A 167 -0.30 0.65 11.19
C THR A 167 -1.48 0.60 10.21
N VAL A 168 -1.77 -0.57 9.62
CA VAL A 168 -2.92 -0.78 8.72
C VAL A 168 -4.25 -0.54 9.44
N PHE A 169 -4.42 -1.07 10.66
CA PHE A 169 -5.64 -0.85 11.46
C PHE A 169 -5.78 0.60 11.94
N LEU A 170 -4.67 1.27 12.25
CA LEU A 170 -4.69 2.72 12.54
C LEU A 170 -5.11 3.53 11.32
N GLY A 171 -4.61 3.18 10.13
CA GLY A 171 -5.04 3.78 8.86
C GLY A 171 -6.54 3.57 8.61
N MET A 172 -7.06 2.37 8.85
CA MET A 172 -8.50 2.09 8.74
C MET A 172 -9.31 2.96 9.68
N ARG A 173 -8.94 3.02 10.97
CA ARG A 173 -9.72 3.73 11.99
C ARG A 173 -9.62 5.24 11.86
N PHE A 174 -8.42 5.79 11.60
CA PHE A 174 -8.12 7.21 11.72
C PHE A 174 -7.83 7.91 10.37
N ALA A 175 -7.99 7.20 9.26
CA ALA A 175 -7.84 7.80 7.94
C ALA A 175 -8.97 7.40 6.97
N ASP A 176 -9.47 6.16 6.99
CA ASP A 176 -10.58 5.75 6.13
C ASP A 176 -11.95 6.02 6.78
N TRP A 177 -12.12 5.72 8.08
CA TRP A 177 -13.43 5.90 8.75
C TRP A 177 -13.67 7.34 9.19
N ASP A 178 -12.69 7.97 9.85
CA ASP A 178 -12.75 9.38 10.23
C ASP A 178 -11.34 10.01 10.30
N GLU A 179 -11.28 11.34 10.46
CA GLU A 179 -10.05 12.12 10.56
C GLU A 179 -10.07 13.08 11.76
N GLU A 180 -10.84 12.77 12.80
CA GLU A 180 -11.01 13.67 13.95
C GLU A 180 -9.70 13.93 14.70
N ARG A 181 -8.82 12.91 14.77
CA ARG A 181 -7.51 13.05 15.43
C ARG A 181 -6.43 13.48 14.43
N SER A 182 -5.50 14.28 14.90
CA SER A 182 -4.34 14.67 14.08
C SER A 182 -3.40 13.48 13.86
N VAL A 183 -2.66 13.53 12.75
CA VAL A 183 -1.68 12.47 12.38
C VAL A 183 -0.59 12.38 13.45
N GLU A 184 -0.15 13.54 13.96
CA GLU A 184 0.88 13.67 14.97
C GLU A 184 0.48 13.05 16.32
N GLU A 185 -0.78 13.22 16.75
CA GLU A 185 -1.30 12.60 17.99
C GLU A 185 -1.33 11.08 17.89
N ILE A 186 -1.78 10.55 16.73
CA ILE A 186 -1.85 9.11 16.50
C ILE A 186 -0.44 8.51 16.49
N ALA A 187 0.47 9.15 15.76
CA ALA A 187 1.84 8.68 15.65
C ALA A 187 2.60 8.78 16.98
N ALA A 188 2.36 9.83 17.77
CA ALA A 188 2.96 9.97 19.09
C ALA A 188 2.50 8.86 20.06
N ALA A 189 1.20 8.58 20.12
CA ALA A 189 0.65 7.50 20.95
C ALA A 189 1.16 6.12 20.52
N THR A 190 1.25 5.90 19.20
CA THR A 190 1.80 4.65 18.64
C THR A 190 3.28 4.52 18.94
N SER A 191 4.06 5.60 18.77
CA SER A 191 5.49 5.62 19.07
C SER A 191 5.79 5.34 20.54
N GLU A 192 4.97 5.85 21.47
CA GLU A 192 5.09 5.54 22.91
C GLU A 192 4.91 4.03 23.16
N LEU A 193 3.92 3.40 22.54
CA LEU A 193 3.68 1.96 22.68
C LEU A 193 4.85 1.14 22.09
N VAL A 194 5.28 1.50 20.89
CA VAL A 194 6.35 0.77 20.18
C VAL A 194 7.69 0.93 20.90
N SER A 195 8.04 2.15 21.32
CA SER A 195 9.31 2.41 22.00
C SER A 195 9.44 1.64 23.30
N LYS A 196 8.38 1.55 24.11
CA LYS A 196 8.39 0.76 25.36
C LYS A 196 8.57 -0.74 25.09
N GLY A 197 8.12 -1.26 23.94
CA GLY A 197 8.26 -2.65 23.55
C GLY A 197 9.61 -2.99 22.90
N MET A 198 10.20 -2.05 22.17
CA MET A 198 11.39 -2.26 21.32
C MET A 198 12.65 -1.57 21.82
N ALA A 199 12.55 -0.61 22.74
CA ALA A 199 13.70 0.07 23.28
C ALA A 199 14.64 -0.92 23.94
N LYS A 200 15.95 -0.73 23.76
CA LYS A 200 16.96 -1.43 24.52
C LYS A 200 16.87 -0.95 25.98
N ASN A 201 16.61 -1.88 26.89
CA ASN A 201 16.61 -1.55 28.31
C ASN A 201 18.02 -1.02 28.67
N ALA A 202 18.07 0.12 29.36
CA ALA A 202 19.31 0.71 29.89
C ALA A 202 19.87 -0.13 31.03
#